data_aff7876f363ca2b733e9c4911a34601d
#
_entry.id   aff7876f363ca2b733e9c4911a34601d
#
_cell.length_a   1.000
_cell.length_b   1.000
_cell.length_c   1.000
_cell.angle_alpha   90.00
_cell.angle_beta   90.00
_cell.angle_gamma   90.00
#
_symmetry.space_group_name_H-M   'P 1'
#
loop_
_entity.id
_entity.type
_entity.pdbx_description
1 polymer ?
#
loop_
_entity_poly.entity_id
_entity_poly.type
_entity_poly.pdbx_seq_one_letter_code
_entity_poly.pdbx_strand_id
1 'polypeptide(L)'
;MAENKDGQEKSEPASRKRMQDGRERGQTAKSMDVTTSAVILLGGIAIFIFGGPFIENYQSFMSYFLQNSAQIPLGYQNFMNYYPKIIGYIATILLPIVLMIFFIVLGSEISQVGLKVATKKFSELEDLKKIFKIGSGLKKIFFSSRSIFELVKNFAKIGFLGFIIYWELSIHFEELISLSEKPFQEIGSFMFLMAMRITMIMGLVYIIIAISDYIFQKWKHKEDMKMTKQEVKDETKQQEGDPKVKAQFKALIRQRLRKMMVSSVADADVVITNPTHFSVALKYEQDRSTAPIVIAKGMDFIALQIREVAEKNQVPIVEEPPLARALYHNVDVDEEIPEDLFKAVAQVLAYVYSLK
;
A
#
# COMPACT_ATOMS: atom_id res chain seq x y z
N MET A 1 7.81 19.39 14.40
CA MET A 1 6.56 19.02 13.72
C MET A 1 6.85 18.96 12.24
N ALA A 2 6.25 18.01 11.50
CA ALA A 2 6.47 17.93 10.05
C ALA A 2 5.59 19.00 9.38
N GLU A 3 6.21 19.98 8.74
CA GLU A 3 5.55 21.01 7.96
C GLU A 3 5.55 20.64 6.48
N ASN A 4 4.49 21.03 5.76
CA ASN A 4 4.45 20.93 4.31
C ASN A 4 5.27 22.08 3.69
N LYS A 5 5.56 22.04 2.37
CA LYS A 5 6.24 23.12 1.65
C LYS A 5 5.51 24.48 1.76
N ASP A 6 4.23 24.46 2.10
CA ASP A 6 3.37 25.63 2.26
C ASP A 6 3.17 26.04 3.74
N GLY A 7 4.00 25.54 4.69
CA GLY A 7 3.95 25.91 6.10
C GLY A 7 2.75 25.36 6.90
N GLN A 8 2.00 24.42 6.34
CA GLN A 8 0.86 23.79 7.03
C GLN A 8 1.32 22.62 7.88
N GLU A 9 0.85 22.53 9.13
CA GLU A 9 1.12 21.42 10.02
C GLU A 9 0.41 20.14 9.56
N LYS A 10 1.17 19.02 9.55
CA LYS A 10 0.65 17.68 9.26
C LYS A 10 0.09 17.07 10.54
N SER A 11 -1.20 17.20 10.77
CA SER A 11 -1.88 16.73 11.98
C SER A 11 -2.67 15.43 11.77
N GLU A 12 -3.09 15.16 10.53
CA GLU A 12 -3.99 14.04 10.24
C GLU A 12 -3.22 12.73 9.95
N PRO A 13 -3.74 11.56 10.39
CA PRO A 13 -3.12 10.29 10.09
C PRO A 13 -3.11 9.99 8.59
N ALA A 14 -2.12 9.24 8.12
CA ALA A 14 -2.02 8.83 6.72
C ALA A 14 -3.22 7.97 6.31
N SER A 15 -3.80 8.27 5.14
CA SER A 15 -4.83 7.44 4.52
C SER A 15 -4.29 6.06 4.11
N ARG A 16 -5.19 5.10 3.90
CA ARG A 16 -4.81 3.77 3.39
C ARG A 16 -4.11 3.86 2.04
N LYS A 17 -4.58 4.72 1.15
CA LYS A 17 -4.00 4.97 -0.16
C LYS A 17 -2.59 5.54 -0.04
N ARG A 18 -2.38 6.56 0.79
CA ARG A 18 -1.05 7.14 1.04
C ARG A 18 -0.05 6.12 1.58
N MET A 19 -0.51 5.26 2.50
CA MET A 19 0.33 4.17 3.01
C MET A 19 0.68 3.15 1.91
N GLN A 20 -0.26 2.83 1.03
CA GLN A 20 -0.03 1.93 -0.09
C GLN A 20 0.91 2.56 -1.12
N ASP A 21 0.67 3.79 -1.54
CA ASP A 21 1.54 4.54 -2.45
C ASP A 21 2.96 4.67 -1.91
N GLY A 22 3.12 4.94 -0.60
CA GLY A 22 4.41 4.95 0.07
C GLY A 22 5.14 3.60 -0.04
N ARG A 23 4.43 2.49 0.19
CA ARG A 23 5.00 1.15 0.03
C ARG A 23 5.40 0.82 -1.41
N GLU A 24 4.59 1.21 -2.40
CA GLU A 24 4.88 1.02 -3.82
C GLU A 24 6.09 1.85 -4.29
N ARG A 25 6.36 2.99 -3.65
CA ARG A 25 7.57 3.81 -3.83
C ARG A 25 8.77 3.33 -3.01
N GLY A 26 8.62 2.25 -2.22
CA GLY A 26 9.68 1.72 -1.37
C GLY A 26 9.94 2.54 -0.10
N GLN A 27 9.01 3.40 0.30
CA GLN A 27 9.07 4.14 1.56
C GLN A 27 8.52 3.25 2.68
N THR A 28 9.41 2.58 3.38
CA THR A 28 9.06 1.65 4.46
C THR A 28 9.82 1.99 5.73
N ALA A 29 9.22 1.72 6.89
CA ALA A 29 9.93 1.82 8.16
C ALA A 29 10.95 0.67 8.24
N LYS A 30 12.23 1.00 8.23
CA LYS A 30 13.32 0.03 8.27
C LYS A 30 14.43 0.56 9.17
N SER A 31 14.97 -0.31 10.02
CA SER A 31 16.17 -0.06 10.81
C SER A 31 17.33 -0.90 10.28
N MET A 32 18.42 -0.24 9.94
CA MET A 32 19.65 -0.93 9.57
C MET A 32 20.29 -1.63 10.77
N ASP A 33 20.04 -1.14 11.98
CA ASP A 33 20.58 -1.71 13.20
C ASP A 33 20.03 -3.12 13.48
N VAL A 34 18.79 -3.40 13.08
CA VAL A 34 18.20 -4.77 13.15
C VAL A 34 18.95 -5.74 12.25
N THR A 35 19.23 -5.33 11.01
CA THR A 35 20.00 -6.16 10.09
C THR A 35 21.43 -6.36 10.60
N THR A 36 22.06 -5.33 11.12
CA THR A 36 23.41 -5.41 11.71
C THR A 36 23.44 -6.35 12.92
N SER A 37 22.47 -6.24 13.83
CA SER A 37 22.39 -7.13 15.01
C SER A 37 22.21 -8.60 14.60
N ALA A 38 21.37 -8.85 13.60
CA ALA A 38 21.16 -10.19 13.06
C ALA A 38 22.46 -10.76 12.44
N VAL A 39 23.19 -9.96 11.68
CA VAL A 39 24.48 -10.38 11.08
C VAL A 39 25.52 -10.64 12.15
N ILE A 40 25.65 -9.81 13.18
CA ILE A 40 26.62 -10.01 14.26
C ILE A 40 26.32 -11.30 15.02
N LEU A 41 25.07 -11.52 15.45
CA LEU A 41 24.72 -12.68 16.25
C LEU A 41 24.70 -13.96 15.44
N LEU A 42 23.88 -14.01 14.38
CA LEU A 42 23.74 -15.20 13.57
C LEU A 42 25.00 -15.50 12.77
N GLY A 43 25.73 -14.45 12.32
CA GLY A 43 27.02 -14.59 11.70
C GLY A 43 28.08 -15.12 12.68
N GLY A 44 28.07 -14.64 13.92
CA GLY A 44 28.93 -15.18 14.99
C GLY A 44 28.64 -16.65 15.29
N ILE A 45 27.37 -17.03 15.47
CA ILE A 45 26.96 -18.42 15.66
C ILE A 45 27.42 -19.29 14.49
N ALA A 46 27.31 -18.76 13.33
CA ALA A 46 27.70 -19.40 12.11
C ALA A 46 29.21 -19.65 12.01
N ILE A 47 30.01 -18.67 12.33
CA ILE A 47 31.47 -18.82 12.41
C ILE A 47 31.83 -19.87 13.48
N PHE A 48 31.08 -19.92 14.58
CA PHE A 48 31.29 -20.94 15.61
C PHE A 48 31.02 -22.36 15.10
N ILE A 49 29.90 -22.55 14.37
CA ILE A 49 29.48 -23.86 13.86
C ILE A 49 30.39 -24.33 12.69
N PHE A 50 30.67 -23.42 11.75
CA PHE A 50 31.38 -23.75 10.51
C PHE A 50 32.89 -23.44 10.58
N GLY A 51 33.39 -22.88 11.66
CA GLY A 51 34.80 -22.49 11.81
C GLY A 51 35.74 -23.69 11.77
N GLY A 52 35.36 -24.81 12.38
CA GLY A 52 36.14 -26.06 12.32
C GLY A 52 36.33 -26.58 10.89
N PRO A 53 35.22 -26.88 10.17
CA PRO A 53 35.27 -27.26 8.75
C PRO A 53 36.00 -26.26 7.86
N PHE A 54 35.88 -24.94 8.13
CA PHE A 54 36.60 -23.91 7.42
C PHE A 54 38.14 -24.08 7.59
N ILE A 55 38.61 -24.24 8.81
CA ILE A 55 40.03 -24.40 9.11
C ILE A 55 40.58 -25.70 8.47
N GLU A 56 39.86 -26.82 8.55
CA GLU A 56 40.25 -28.09 7.94
C GLU A 56 40.38 -27.99 6.42
N ASN A 57 39.38 -27.35 5.76
CA ASN A 57 39.43 -27.13 4.32
C ASN A 57 40.59 -26.20 3.91
N TYR A 58 40.83 -25.13 4.70
CA TYR A 58 41.96 -24.22 4.49
C TYR A 58 43.30 -24.91 4.66
N GLN A 59 43.48 -25.73 5.70
CA GLN A 59 44.69 -26.52 5.94
C GLN A 59 44.94 -27.53 4.81
N SER A 60 43.90 -28.21 4.36
CA SER A 60 43.98 -29.15 3.24
C SER A 60 44.40 -28.44 1.94
N PHE A 61 43.84 -27.28 1.68
CA PHE A 61 44.19 -26.44 0.53
C PHE A 61 45.66 -25.98 0.61
N MET A 62 46.08 -25.46 1.74
CA MET A 62 47.47 -25.02 1.94
C MET A 62 48.46 -26.16 1.85
N SER A 63 48.17 -27.30 2.50
CA SER A 63 49.03 -28.52 2.44
C SER A 63 49.19 -29.02 1.02
N TYR A 64 48.09 -29.07 0.23
CA TYR A 64 48.14 -29.45 -1.18
C TYR A 64 49.06 -28.54 -1.98
N PHE A 65 48.95 -27.21 -1.85
CA PHE A 65 49.77 -26.28 -2.58
C PHE A 65 51.24 -26.29 -2.17
N LEU A 66 51.52 -26.36 -0.86
CA LEU A 66 52.89 -26.37 -0.36
C LEU A 66 53.60 -27.67 -0.76
N GLN A 67 52.96 -28.84 -0.62
CA GLN A 67 53.55 -30.11 -0.98
C GLN A 67 53.80 -30.26 -2.48
N ASN A 68 52.94 -29.68 -3.31
CA ASN A 68 53.05 -29.76 -4.78
C ASN A 68 53.76 -28.55 -5.39
N SER A 69 54.17 -27.56 -4.61
CA SER A 69 54.74 -26.32 -5.10
C SER A 69 55.93 -26.48 -6.04
N ALA A 70 56.83 -27.45 -5.74
CA ALA A 70 57.99 -27.79 -6.57
C ALA A 70 57.64 -28.51 -7.90
N GLN A 71 56.45 -29.12 -7.98
CA GLN A 71 56.00 -29.89 -9.14
C GLN A 71 55.02 -29.11 -10.04
N ILE A 72 54.57 -27.94 -9.60
CA ILE A 72 53.69 -27.09 -10.40
C ILE A 72 54.53 -26.34 -11.46
N PRO A 73 54.46 -26.73 -12.72
CA PRO A 73 55.27 -26.10 -13.74
C PRO A 73 54.75 -24.67 -14.02
N LEU A 74 55.65 -23.72 -13.98
CA LEU A 74 55.36 -22.31 -14.24
C LEU A 74 55.16 -22.10 -15.75
N GLY A 75 53.91 -22.02 -16.24
CA GLY A 75 53.57 -21.74 -17.62
C GLY A 75 52.09 -21.45 -17.77
N TYR A 76 51.72 -20.65 -18.80
CA TYR A 76 50.34 -20.20 -19.02
C TYR A 76 49.33 -21.36 -19.16
N GLN A 77 49.68 -22.43 -19.88
CA GLN A 77 48.82 -23.60 -20.04
C GLN A 77 48.57 -24.32 -18.71
N ASN A 78 49.61 -24.41 -17.87
CA ASN A 78 49.53 -25.07 -16.59
C ASN A 78 48.72 -24.23 -15.59
N PHE A 79 48.87 -22.92 -15.65
CA PHE A 79 48.04 -21.99 -14.87
C PHE A 79 46.56 -22.22 -15.16
N MET A 80 46.18 -22.34 -16.44
CA MET A 80 44.79 -22.61 -16.83
C MET A 80 44.24 -23.94 -16.31
N ASN A 81 45.05 -24.94 -16.09
CA ASN A 81 44.67 -26.22 -15.52
C ASN A 81 44.49 -26.16 -13.98
N TYR A 82 45.29 -25.33 -13.30
CA TYR A 82 45.19 -25.14 -11.84
C TYR A 82 44.15 -24.13 -11.42
N TYR A 83 43.86 -23.12 -12.24
CA TYR A 83 42.93 -22.06 -11.96
C TYR A 83 41.53 -22.53 -11.54
N PRO A 84 40.87 -23.48 -12.23
CA PRO A 84 39.57 -23.97 -11.82
C PRO A 84 39.63 -24.69 -10.45
N LYS A 85 40.74 -25.37 -10.15
CA LYS A 85 40.94 -26.06 -8.84
C LYS A 85 41.07 -25.02 -7.73
N ILE A 86 41.85 -23.98 -7.93
CA ILE A 86 42.01 -22.89 -6.97
C ILE A 86 40.66 -22.18 -6.71
N ILE A 87 39.91 -21.85 -7.77
CA ILE A 87 38.58 -21.27 -7.62
C ILE A 87 37.63 -22.24 -6.88
N GLY A 88 37.65 -23.51 -7.24
CA GLY A 88 36.84 -24.54 -6.56
C GLY A 88 37.10 -24.57 -5.05
N TYR A 89 38.37 -24.58 -4.64
CA TYR A 89 38.75 -24.54 -3.22
C TYR A 89 38.29 -23.22 -2.54
N ILE A 90 38.55 -22.09 -3.16
CA ILE A 90 38.12 -20.79 -2.65
C ILE A 90 36.59 -20.75 -2.52
N ALA A 91 35.87 -21.24 -3.51
CA ALA A 91 34.41 -21.32 -3.48
C ALA A 91 33.91 -22.23 -2.35
N THR A 92 34.50 -23.39 -2.18
CA THR A 92 34.13 -24.36 -1.10
C THR A 92 34.32 -23.71 0.28
N ILE A 93 35.34 -22.89 0.46
CA ILE A 93 35.64 -22.20 1.72
C ILE A 93 34.72 -20.99 1.95
N LEU A 94 34.53 -20.14 0.95
CA LEU A 94 33.84 -18.87 1.12
C LEU A 94 32.33 -18.95 0.91
N LEU A 95 31.87 -19.81 -0.02
CA LEU A 95 30.47 -19.85 -0.44
C LEU A 95 29.50 -20.11 0.73
N PRO A 96 29.75 -21.06 1.66
CA PRO A 96 28.85 -21.29 2.80
C PRO A 96 28.68 -20.04 3.68
N ILE A 97 29.77 -19.32 3.94
CA ILE A 97 29.74 -18.11 4.77
C ILE A 97 28.97 -16.98 4.06
N VAL A 98 29.27 -16.76 2.77
CA VAL A 98 28.61 -15.72 1.96
C VAL A 98 27.12 -16.02 1.82
N LEU A 99 26.74 -17.26 1.52
CA LEU A 99 25.33 -17.65 1.41
C LEU A 99 24.57 -17.45 2.73
N MET A 100 25.23 -17.80 3.85
CA MET A 100 24.60 -17.63 5.15
C MET A 100 24.39 -16.18 5.50
N ILE A 101 25.40 -15.30 5.32
CA ILE A 101 25.24 -13.86 5.51
C ILE A 101 24.12 -13.32 4.58
N PHE A 102 24.10 -13.78 3.32
CA PHE A 102 23.04 -13.40 2.38
C PHE A 102 21.65 -13.76 2.91
N PHE A 103 21.45 -15.00 3.40
CA PHE A 103 20.15 -15.40 3.94
C PHE A 103 19.80 -14.70 5.25
N ILE A 104 20.78 -14.40 6.12
CA ILE A 104 20.55 -13.60 7.33
C ILE A 104 20.07 -12.20 6.97
N VAL A 105 20.76 -11.53 6.04
CA VAL A 105 20.38 -10.19 5.59
C VAL A 105 19.00 -10.22 4.93
N LEU A 106 18.77 -11.16 4.00
CA LEU A 106 17.49 -11.31 3.32
C LEU A 106 16.34 -11.57 4.30
N GLY A 107 16.53 -12.50 5.24
CA GLY A 107 15.54 -12.78 6.28
C GLY A 107 15.24 -11.59 7.18
N SER A 108 16.28 -10.86 7.59
CA SER A 108 16.14 -9.62 8.37
C SER A 108 15.36 -8.55 7.61
N GLU A 109 15.63 -8.35 6.32
CA GLU A 109 14.92 -7.41 5.48
C GLU A 109 13.45 -7.79 5.30
N ILE A 110 13.18 -9.06 4.99
CA ILE A 110 11.81 -9.58 4.82
C ILE A 110 11.02 -9.47 6.11
N SER A 111 11.64 -9.71 7.27
CA SER A 111 10.96 -9.60 8.57
C SER A 111 10.52 -8.18 8.90
N GLN A 112 11.28 -7.17 8.46
CA GLN A 112 10.96 -5.76 8.71
C GLN A 112 9.95 -5.19 7.72
N VAL A 113 10.08 -5.48 6.43
CA VAL A 113 9.35 -4.82 5.33
C VAL A 113 8.28 -5.74 4.72
N GLY A 114 8.46 -7.05 4.83
CA GLY A 114 7.67 -8.07 4.16
C GLY A 114 8.10 -8.29 2.69
N LEU A 115 7.54 -9.32 2.07
CA LEU A 115 7.78 -9.66 0.65
C LEU A 115 6.99 -8.70 -0.26
N LYS A 116 7.51 -7.50 -0.51
CA LYS A 116 6.90 -6.54 -1.44
C LYS A 116 7.97 -5.88 -2.30
N VAL A 117 7.72 -5.85 -3.59
CA VAL A 117 8.59 -5.17 -4.57
C VAL A 117 8.08 -3.76 -4.81
N ALA A 118 8.96 -2.78 -4.74
CA ALA A 118 8.66 -1.38 -5.02
C ALA A 118 8.58 -1.14 -6.54
N THR A 119 7.45 -1.47 -7.14
CA THR A 119 7.26 -1.44 -8.61
C THR A 119 7.35 -0.03 -9.19
N LYS A 120 6.83 0.98 -8.49
CA LYS A 120 6.88 2.39 -8.96
C LYS A 120 8.29 2.98 -8.97
N LYS A 121 9.20 2.46 -8.16
CA LYS A 121 10.58 2.94 -8.13
C LYS A 121 11.35 2.60 -9.42
N PHE A 122 10.98 1.53 -10.10
CA PHE A 122 11.59 1.14 -11.38
C PHE A 122 11.13 2.00 -12.55
N SER A 123 9.89 2.50 -12.53
CA SER A 123 9.37 3.41 -13.57
C SER A 123 9.88 4.86 -13.41
N GLU A 124 10.31 5.25 -12.19
CA GLU A 124 10.88 6.56 -11.91
C GLU A 124 12.40 6.65 -12.20
N LEU A 125 13.04 5.55 -12.66
CA LEU A 125 14.46 5.54 -13.04
C LEU A 125 14.76 6.43 -14.28
N GLU A 126 13.76 6.87 -15.03
CA GLU A 126 13.92 7.88 -16.07
C GLU A 126 14.42 9.25 -15.54
N ASP A 127 14.29 9.51 -14.25
CA ASP A 127 14.80 10.72 -13.58
C ASP A 127 16.29 10.64 -13.17
N LEU A 128 17.07 9.75 -13.78
CA LEU A 128 18.53 9.63 -13.54
C LEU A 128 19.28 10.96 -13.72
N LYS A 129 18.73 11.90 -14.52
CA LYS A 129 19.28 13.26 -14.67
C LYS A 129 19.29 14.07 -13.36
N LYS A 130 18.44 13.71 -12.38
CA LYS A 130 18.44 14.37 -11.05
C LYS A 130 19.59 13.91 -10.15
N ILE A 131 20.13 12.71 -10.39
CA ILE A 131 21.27 12.14 -9.63
C ILE A 131 22.54 12.95 -9.88
N PHE A 132 22.68 13.56 -11.07
CA PHE A 132 23.85 14.38 -11.44
C PHE A 132 23.88 15.80 -10.84
N LYS A 133 22.87 16.21 -10.06
CA LYS A 133 22.94 17.46 -9.28
C LYS A 133 23.70 17.27 -7.96
N ILE A 134 24.97 16.89 -8.07
CA ILE A 134 25.85 16.51 -6.95
C ILE A 134 26.01 17.63 -5.92
N GLY A 135 26.13 18.89 -6.36
CA GLY A 135 26.46 20.01 -5.45
C GLY A 135 25.38 20.37 -4.42
N SER A 136 24.10 20.31 -4.78
CA SER A 136 23.00 20.59 -3.83
C SER A 136 22.67 19.37 -2.93
N GLY A 137 23.01 18.16 -3.39
CA GLY A 137 22.87 16.92 -2.63
C GLY A 137 23.87 16.83 -1.49
N LEU A 138 25.16 17.15 -1.73
CA LEU A 138 26.22 17.12 -0.72
C LEU A 138 25.93 18.05 0.46
N LYS A 139 25.48 19.29 0.21
CA LYS A 139 25.13 20.23 1.29
C LYS A 139 24.00 19.71 2.18
N LYS A 140 22.99 19.02 1.60
CA LYS A 140 21.90 18.40 2.35
C LYS A 140 22.34 17.18 3.15
N ILE A 141 23.29 16.41 2.64
CA ILE A 141 23.80 15.20 3.31
C ILE A 141 24.66 15.57 4.51
N PHE A 142 25.56 16.55 4.38
CA PHE A 142 26.51 16.88 5.43
C PHE A 142 26.02 17.88 6.47
N PHE A 143 25.09 18.77 6.14
CA PHE A 143 24.68 19.89 7.00
C PHE A 143 23.19 19.86 7.40
N SER A 144 22.50 18.71 7.27
CA SER A 144 21.14 18.61 7.82
C SER A 144 21.19 18.23 9.29
N SER A 145 20.29 18.81 10.10
CA SER A 145 20.13 18.45 11.53
C SER A 145 19.93 16.94 11.72
N ARG A 146 19.34 16.28 10.73
CA ARG A 146 19.15 14.82 10.71
C ARG A 146 20.48 14.09 10.57
N SER A 147 21.35 14.53 9.65
CA SER A 147 22.64 13.89 9.43
C SER A 147 23.57 14.05 10.62
N ILE A 148 23.54 15.21 11.27
CA ILE A 148 24.30 15.46 12.50
C ILE A 148 23.81 14.54 13.62
N PHE A 149 22.50 14.39 13.81
CA PHE A 149 21.95 13.48 14.81
C PHE A 149 22.34 12.01 14.54
N GLU A 150 22.28 11.56 13.29
CA GLU A 150 22.71 10.21 12.91
C GLU A 150 24.21 10.00 13.12
N LEU A 151 25.04 11.01 12.83
CA LEU A 151 26.46 10.98 13.13
C LEU A 151 26.73 10.81 14.62
N VAL A 152 26.15 11.66 15.48
CA VAL A 152 26.32 11.58 16.94
C VAL A 152 25.87 10.22 17.48
N LYS A 153 24.72 9.71 17.00
CA LYS A 153 24.23 8.37 17.36
C LYS A 153 25.21 7.27 16.98
N ASN A 154 25.80 7.34 15.78
CA ASN A 154 26.77 6.34 15.32
C ASN A 154 28.09 6.40 16.09
N PHE A 155 28.59 7.61 16.39
CA PHE A 155 29.75 7.75 17.25
C PHE A 155 29.51 7.23 18.68
N ALA A 156 28.34 7.50 19.24
CA ALA A 156 27.95 6.95 20.54
C ALA A 156 27.94 5.40 20.53
N LYS A 157 27.41 4.77 19.46
CA LYS A 157 27.47 3.32 19.30
C LYS A 157 28.89 2.79 19.23
N ILE A 158 29.75 3.41 18.41
CA ILE A 158 31.17 3.01 18.29
C ILE A 158 31.84 3.11 19.64
N GLY A 159 31.67 4.22 20.36
CA GLY A 159 32.23 4.39 21.68
C GLY A 159 31.77 3.36 22.70
N PHE A 160 30.47 3.05 22.67
CA PHE A 160 29.89 2.04 23.55
C PHE A 160 30.38 0.61 23.23
N LEU A 161 30.45 0.25 21.96
CA LEU A 161 30.99 -1.05 21.54
C LEU A 161 32.49 -1.16 21.83
N GLY A 162 33.24 -0.07 21.61
CA GLY A 162 34.65 0.01 21.98
C GLY A 162 34.87 -0.14 23.48
N PHE A 163 33.98 0.42 24.31
CA PHE A 163 33.99 0.21 25.75
C PHE A 163 33.79 -1.23 26.16
N ILE A 164 32.87 -1.95 25.51
CA ILE A 164 32.63 -3.40 25.75
C ILE A 164 33.90 -4.21 25.44
N ILE A 165 34.54 -3.94 24.30
CA ILE A 165 35.79 -4.61 23.92
C ILE A 165 36.86 -4.33 24.95
N TYR A 166 37.05 -3.06 25.31
CA TYR A 166 38.02 -2.66 26.32
C TYR A 166 37.75 -3.37 27.67
N TRP A 167 36.49 -3.38 28.10
CA TRP A 167 36.10 -4.02 29.34
C TRP A 167 36.41 -5.51 29.33
N GLU A 168 36.05 -6.23 28.28
CA GLU A 168 36.28 -7.67 28.15
C GLU A 168 37.80 -8.01 28.10
N LEU A 169 38.56 -7.23 27.36
CA LEU A 169 40.00 -7.38 27.33
C LEU A 169 40.67 -7.08 28.69
N SER A 170 40.15 -6.10 29.42
CA SER A 170 40.69 -5.74 30.74
C SER A 170 40.48 -6.85 31.78
N ILE A 171 39.33 -7.51 31.77
CA ILE A 171 39.06 -8.63 32.68
C ILE A 171 39.97 -9.82 32.44
N HIS A 172 40.35 -10.07 31.17
CA HIS A 172 41.17 -11.23 30.78
C HIS A 172 42.65 -10.82 30.52
N PHE A 173 43.06 -9.67 31.04
CA PHE A 173 44.40 -9.13 30.74
C PHE A 173 45.53 -10.03 31.22
N GLU A 174 45.42 -10.60 32.42
CA GLU A 174 46.40 -11.53 32.95
C GLU A 174 46.52 -12.81 32.11
N GLU A 175 45.37 -13.37 31.65
CA GLU A 175 45.32 -14.52 30.77
C GLU A 175 45.98 -14.21 29.41
N LEU A 176 45.76 -13.00 28.87
CA LEU A 176 46.37 -12.56 27.62
C LEU A 176 47.90 -12.47 27.73
N ILE A 177 48.44 -12.02 28.86
CA ILE A 177 49.88 -12.00 29.10
C ILE A 177 50.45 -13.40 29.17
N SER A 178 49.73 -14.31 29.86
CA SER A 178 50.15 -15.69 30.02
C SER A 178 50.22 -16.52 28.73
N LEU A 179 49.55 -16.00 27.64
CA LEU A 179 49.60 -16.65 26.32
C LEU A 179 51.02 -16.76 25.74
N SER A 180 51.92 -15.87 26.11
CA SER A 180 53.30 -15.90 25.63
C SER A 180 54.06 -17.19 26.00
N GLU A 181 53.61 -17.87 27.01
CA GLU A 181 54.24 -19.13 27.51
C GLU A 181 53.52 -20.40 26.99
N LYS A 182 52.41 -20.24 26.22
CA LYS A 182 51.55 -21.35 25.79
C LYS A 182 51.87 -21.84 24.36
N PRO A 183 51.60 -23.11 24.07
CA PRO A 183 51.71 -23.66 22.72
C PRO A 183 50.81 -22.89 21.71
N PHE A 184 51.24 -22.84 20.47
CA PHE A 184 50.54 -22.13 19.39
C PHE A 184 49.04 -22.50 19.25
N GLN A 185 48.74 -23.80 19.46
CA GLN A 185 47.36 -24.29 19.39
C GLN A 185 46.46 -23.73 20.50
N GLU A 186 47.01 -23.61 21.72
CA GLU A 186 46.28 -23.02 22.86
C GLU A 186 46.06 -21.53 22.66
N ILE A 187 47.05 -20.79 22.12
CA ILE A 187 46.90 -19.40 21.75
C ILE A 187 45.76 -19.23 20.75
N GLY A 188 45.74 -20.04 19.69
CA GLY A 188 44.70 -19.96 18.66
C GLY A 188 43.30 -20.24 19.20
N SER A 189 43.15 -21.26 20.05
CA SER A 189 41.86 -21.57 20.66
C SER A 189 41.39 -20.49 21.63
N PHE A 190 42.27 -19.95 22.45
CA PHE A 190 41.95 -18.84 23.35
C PHE A 190 41.49 -17.61 22.59
N MET A 191 42.25 -17.18 21.58
CA MET A 191 41.89 -16.03 20.74
C MET A 191 40.58 -16.21 20.05
N PHE A 192 40.28 -17.40 19.53
CA PHE A 192 39.00 -17.73 18.90
C PHE A 192 37.83 -17.62 19.89
N LEU A 193 37.97 -18.25 21.07
CA LEU A 193 36.92 -18.22 22.09
C LEU A 193 36.70 -16.81 22.62
N MET A 194 37.77 -16.02 22.79
CA MET A 194 37.70 -14.62 23.21
C MET A 194 36.97 -13.76 22.15
N ALA A 195 37.33 -13.91 20.87
CA ALA A 195 36.66 -13.20 19.78
C ALA A 195 35.17 -13.58 19.70
N MET A 196 34.84 -14.86 19.87
CA MET A 196 33.45 -15.34 19.91
C MET A 196 32.69 -14.76 21.10
N ARG A 197 33.27 -14.74 22.29
CA ARG A 197 32.69 -14.17 23.49
C ARG A 197 32.36 -12.67 23.30
N ILE A 198 33.35 -11.90 22.82
CA ILE A 198 33.17 -10.46 22.50
C ILE A 198 32.05 -10.31 21.47
N THR A 199 32.06 -11.09 20.39
CA THR A 199 31.03 -11.03 19.34
C THR A 199 29.63 -11.30 19.89
N MET A 200 29.48 -12.31 20.76
CA MET A 200 28.18 -12.65 21.37
C MET A 200 27.69 -11.56 22.31
N ILE A 201 28.57 -11.02 23.18
CA ILE A 201 28.21 -9.91 24.08
C ILE A 201 27.80 -8.69 23.27
N MET A 202 28.61 -8.31 22.28
CA MET A 202 28.29 -7.19 21.39
C MET A 202 26.97 -7.42 20.66
N GLY A 203 26.74 -8.60 20.15
CA GLY A 203 25.51 -8.95 19.45
C GLY A 203 24.27 -8.83 20.34
N LEU A 204 24.32 -9.34 21.57
CA LEU A 204 23.22 -9.23 22.54
C LEU A 204 22.92 -7.78 22.90
N VAL A 205 23.97 -6.99 23.15
CA VAL A 205 23.80 -5.55 23.45
C VAL A 205 23.26 -4.81 22.23
N TYR A 206 23.75 -5.18 21.04
CA TYR A 206 23.30 -4.51 19.81
C TYR A 206 21.82 -4.80 19.48
N ILE A 207 21.26 -5.93 19.94
CA ILE A 207 19.80 -6.18 19.82
C ILE A 207 19.00 -5.08 20.53
N ILE A 208 19.41 -4.67 21.73
CA ILE A 208 18.70 -3.65 22.51
C ILE A 208 18.71 -2.32 21.75
N ILE A 209 19.86 -1.97 21.19
CA ILE A 209 20.03 -0.77 20.35
C ILE A 209 19.15 -0.89 19.10
N ALA A 210 19.15 -2.04 18.44
CA ALA A 210 18.39 -2.30 17.23
C ALA A 210 16.87 -2.23 17.45
N ILE A 211 16.36 -2.79 18.54
CA ILE A 211 14.94 -2.70 18.91
C ILE A 211 14.54 -1.24 19.14
N SER A 212 15.37 -0.49 19.90
CA SER A 212 15.13 0.92 20.17
C SER A 212 15.11 1.76 18.90
N ASP A 213 16.08 1.53 18.00
CA ASP A 213 16.13 2.20 16.69
C ASP A 213 14.95 1.83 15.81
N TYR A 214 14.54 0.55 15.79
CA TYR A 214 13.39 0.11 15.00
C TYR A 214 12.08 0.78 15.45
N ILE A 215 11.85 0.87 16.77
CA ILE A 215 10.68 1.56 17.32
C ILE A 215 10.71 3.05 16.91
N PHE A 216 11.88 3.69 17.02
CA PHE A 216 12.05 5.08 16.61
C PHE A 216 11.82 5.28 15.12
N GLN A 217 12.38 4.44 14.23
CA GLN A 217 12.18 4.51 12.80
C GLN A 217 10.72 4.29 12.40
N LYS A 218 10.03 3.36 13.07
CA LYS A 218 8.60 3.11 12.85
C LYS A 218 7.74 4.31 13.28
N TRP A 219 8.05 4.91 14.42
CA TRP A 219 7.36 6.12 14.88
C TRP A 219 7.61 7.27 13.92
N LYS A 220 8.86 7.50 13.53
CA LYS A 220 9.24 8.57 12.60
C LYS A 220 8.60 8.39 11.23
N HIS A 221 8.61 7.18 10.69
CA HIS A 221 7.94 6.88 9.42
C HIS A 221 6.45 7.20 9.48
N LYS A 222 5.77 6.86 10.60
CA LYS A 222 4.37 7.21 10.81
C LYS A 222 4.16 8.74 10.84
N GLU A 223 5.07 9.47 11.46
CA GLU A 223 5.04 10.94 11.52
C GLU A 223 5.27 11.57 10.14
N ASP A 224 6.24 11.10 9.38
CA ASP A 224 6.56 11.58 8.03
C ASP A 224 5.40 11.33 7.03
N MET A 225 4.60 10.30 7.27
CA MET A 225 3.43 9.95 6.45
C MET A 225 2.16 10.74 6.79
N LYS A 226 2.13 11.49 7.90
CA LYS A 226 0.99 12.33 8.26
C LYS A 226 0.62 13.32 7.15
N MET A 227 -0.63 13.67 7.10
CA MET A 227 -1.25 14.52 6.09
C MET A 227 -1.73 15.85 6.70
N THR A 228 -1.83 16.87 5.88
CA THR A 228 -2.56 18.08 6.25
C THR A 228 -4.07 17.85 6.06
N LYS A 229 -4.90 18.63 6.75
CA LYS A 229 -6.36 18.58 6.57
C LYS A 229 -6.78 18.82 5.10
N GLN A 230 -6.01 19.64 4.39
CA GLN A 230 -6.28 19.91 2.98
C GLN A 230 -5.95 18.69 2.10
N GLU A 231 -4.79 18.04 2.33
CA GLU A 231 -4.42 16.80 1.61
C GLU A 231 -5.47 15.71 1.78
N VAL A 232 -6.00 15.52 3.00
CA VAL A 232 -7.09 14.55 3.27
C VAL A 232 -8.35 14.89 2.49
N LYS A 233 -8.75 16.18 2.48
CA LYS A 233 -9.92 16.63 1.75
C LYS A 233 -9.78 16.42 0.24
N ASP A 234 -8.61 16.72 -0.30
CA ASP A 234 -8.35 16.58 -1.73
C ASP A 234 -8.28 15.10 -2.15
N GLU A 235 -7.70 14.24 -1.30
CA GLU A 235 -7.68 12.80 -1.52
C GLU A 235 -9.09 12.19 -1.46
N THR A 236 -9.92 12.61 -0.50
CA THR A 236 -11.32 12.18 -0.39
C THR A 236 -12.11 12.58 -1.65
N LYS A 237 -11.92 13.83 -2.14
CA LYS A 237 -12.54 14.26 -3.40
C LYS A 237 -12.09 13.42 -4.60
N GLN A 238 -10.81 13.02 -4.64
CA GLN A 238 -10.31 12.18 -5.73
C GLN A 238 -10.88 10.75 -5.69
N GLN A 239 -11.13 10.20 -4.49
CA GLN A 239 -11.68 8.85 -4.33
C GLN A 239 -13.20 8.80 -4.51
N GLU A 240 -13.93 9.73 -3.91
CA GLU A 240 -15.39 9.73 -3.89
C GLU A 240 -16.04 10.61 -4.97
N GLY A 241 -15.24 11.44 -5.63
CA GLY A 241 -15.72 12.48 -6.54
C GLY A 241 -16.13 13.76 -5.80
N ASP A 242 -16.21 14.87 -6.53
CA ASP A 242 -16.67 16.14 -5.95
C ASP A 242 -18.17 16.02 -5.61
N PRO A 243 -18.58 16.29 -4.35
CA PRO A 243 -19.99 16.26 -3.94
C PRO A 243 -20.89 17.13 -4.81
N LYS A 244 -20.36 18.26 -5.32
CA LYS A 244 -21.12 19.15 -6.23
C LYS A 244 -21.41 18.48 -7.55
N VAL A 245 -20.41 17.78 -8.15
CA VAL A 245 -20.59 17.05 -9.42
C VAL A 245 -21.58 15.90 -9.23
N LYS A 246 -21.51 15.17 -8.12
CA LYS A 246 -22.45 14.09 -7.79
C LYS A 246 -23.88 14.61 -7.60
N ALA A 247 -24.04 15.79 -6.97
CA ALA A 247 -25.35 16.44 -6.83
C ALA A 247 -25.89 16.89 -8.17
N GLN A 248 -25.09 17.52 -9.04
CA GLN A 248 -25.48 17.93 -10.39
C GLN A 248 -25.88 16.72 -11.25
N PHE A 249 -25.12 15.63 -11.17
CA PHE A 249 -25.44 14.39 -11.90
C PHE A 249 -26.77 13.79 -11.47
N LYS A 250 -27.05 13.74 -10.15
CA LYS A 250 -28.35 13.32 -9.61
C LYS A 250 -29.50 14.22 -10.07
N ALA A 251 -29.26 15.54 -10.13
CA ALA A 251 -30.27 16.49 -10.63
C ALA A 251 -30.57 16.26 -12.12
N LEU A 252 -29.55 16.06 -12.94
CA LEU A 252 -29.69 15.75 -14.37
C LEU A 252 -30.45 14.42 -14.61
N ILE A 253 -30.15 13.38 -13.83
CA ILE A 253 -30.87 12.10 -13.91
C ILE A 253 -32.36 12.32 -13.60
N ARG A 254 -32.69 13.02 -12.50
CA ARG A 254 -34.07 13.30 -12.14
C ARG A 254 -34.81 14.10 -13.24
N GLN A 255 -34.12 15.08 -13.84
CA GLN A 255 -34.68 15.86 -14.93
C GLN A 255 -34.93 14.99 -16.17
N ARG A 256 -34.03 14.08 -16.53
CA ARG A 256 -34.22 13.16 -17.64
C ARG A 256 -35.37 12.18 -17.40
N LEU A 257 -35.43 11.55 -16.21
CA LEU A 257 -36.51 10.66 -15.84
C LEU A 257 -37.88 11.36 -15.90
N ARG A 258 -37.95 12.61 -15.42
CA ARG A 258 -39.14 13.43 -15.51
C ARG A 258 -39.57 13.72 -16.97
N LYS A 259 -38.60 14.07 -17.83
CA LYS A 259 -38.90 14.29 -19.26
C LYS A 259 -39.39 13.00 -19.94
N MET A 260 -38.77 11.85 -19.63
CA MET A 260 -39.21 10.55 -20.18
C MET A 260 -40.63 10.21 -19.71
N MET A 261 -40.93 10.37 -18.42
CA MET A 261 -42.25 10.13 -17.86
C MET A 261 -43.33 11.06 -18.50
N VAL A 262 -43.03 12.32 -18.72
CA VAL A 262 -43.97 13.24 -19.39
C VAL A 262 -44.11 12.88 -20.88
N SER A 263 -43.06 12.42 -21.55
CA SER A 263 -43.16 11.99 -22.96
C SER A 263 -43.96 10.71 -23.14
N SER A 264 -43.97 9.78 -22.15
CA SER A 264 -44.76 8.56 -22.23
C SER A 264 -46.29 8.80 -22.21
N VAL A 265 -46.72 10.01 -21.85
CA VAL A 265 -48.16 10.42 -21.93
C VAL A 265 -48.71 10.32 -23.33
N ALA A 266 -47.89 10.45 -24.37
CA ALA A 266 -48.29 10.27 -25.75
C ALA A 266 -48.86 8.83 -26.05
N ASP A 267 -48.43 7.84 -25.26
CA ASP A 267 -48.84 6.42 -25.38
C ASP A 267 -49.99 6.08 -24.43
N ALA A 268 -50.58 7.08 -23.73
CA ALA A 268 -51.67 6.85 -22.80
C ALA A 268 -53.02 6.69 -23.52
N ASP A 269 -53.92 5.90 -22.93
CA ASP A 269 -55.28 5.78 -23.39
C ASP A 269 -56.19 6.90 -22.85
N VAL A 270 -55.89 7.39 -21.65
CA VAL A 270 -56.59 8.48 -21.00
C VAL A 270 -55.73 9.19 -19.99
N VAL A 271 -55.95 10.50 -19.82
CA VAL A 271 -55.40 11.29 -18.72
C VAL A 271 -56.55 11.72 -17.79
N ILE A 272 -56.45 11.30 -16.53
CA ILE A 272 -57.44 11.68 -15.50
C ILE A 272 -56.86 12.88 -14.72
N THR A 273 -57.67 13.95 -14.61
CA THR A 273 -57.18 15.21 -14.04
C THR A 273 -58.04 15.68 -12.90
N ASN A 274 -57.35 16.34 -11.96
CA ASN A 274 -57.89 17.39 -11.11
C ASN A 274 -57.33 18.73 -11.63
N PRO A 275 -58.17 19.62 -12.21
CA PRO A 275 -57.70 20.74 -13.02
C PRO A 275 -56.63 21.61 -12.40
N THR A 276 -56.64 21.74 -11.09
CA THR A 276 -55.72 22.65 -10.38
C THR A 276 -54.49 21.97 -9.82
N HIS A 277 -54.51 20.64 -9.61
CA HIS A 277 -53.43 19.99 -8.81
C HIS A 277 -52.83 18.73 -9.41
N PHE A 278 -53.62 17.79 -9.95
CA PHE A 278 -53.12 16.46 -10.34
C PHE A 278 -53.47 16.09 -11.76
N SER A 279 -52.56 15.37 -12.42
CA SER A 279 -52.84 14.67 -13.67
C SER A 279 -52.16 13.28 -13.64
N VAL A 280 -52.90 12.24 -14.00
CA VAL A 280 -52.42 10.84 -14.04
C VAL A 280 -52.77 10.25 -15.39
N ALA A 281 -51.78 9.78 -16.12
CA ALA A 281 -51.92 9.14 -17.41
C ALA A 281 -51.99 7.60 -17.22
N LEU A 282 -53.00 7.00 -17.77
CA LEU A 282 -53.25 5.55 -17.71
C LEU A 282 -53.11 4.94 -19.08
N LYS A 283 -52.55 3.74 -19.12
CA LYS A 283 -52.49 2.87 -20.28
C LYS A 283 -53.06 1.49 -19.94
N TYR A 284 -53.86 0.94 -20.83
CA TYR A 284 -54.43 -0.41 -20.68
C TYR A 284 -54.13 -1.27 -21.90
N GLU A 285 -53.30 -2.29 -21.74
CA GLU A 285 -52.96 -3.27 -22.76
C GLU A 285 -53.66 -4.60 -22.43
N GLN A 286 -54.76 -4.91 -23.15
CA GLN A 286 -55.58 -6.12 -22.90
C GLN A 286 -54.78 -7.43 -22.94
N ASP A 287 -53.69 -7.46 -23.70
CA ASP A 287 -52.89 -8.68 -23.89
C ASP A 287 -51.72 -8.82 -22.88
N ARG A 288 -51.42 -7.79 -22.08
CA ARG A 288 -50.23 -7.75 -21.23
C ARG A 288 -50.46 -7.44 -19.75
N SER A 289 -51.56 -6.80 -19.40
CA SER A 289 -51.85 -6.41 -18.02
C SER A 289 -53.25 -6.76 -17.59
N THR A 290 -53.40 -7.17 -16.33
CA THR A 290 -54.73 -7.50 -15.74
C THR A 290 -55.51 -6.25 -15.39
N ALA A 291 -54.81 -5.11 -15.21
CA ALA A 291 -55.37 -3.80 -14.87
C ALA A 291 -54.65 -2.69 -15.62
N PRO A 292 -55.26 -1.49 -15.77
CA PRO A 292 -54.57 -0.32 -16.30
C PRO A 292 -53.35 0.07 -15.47
N ILE A 293 -52.28 0.55 -16.16
CA ILE A 293 -51.00 0.93 -15.55
C ILE A 293 -50.90 2.45 -15.58
N VAL A 294 -50.35 3.02 -14.50
CA VAL A 294 -50.01 4.46 -14.43
C VAL A 294 -48.68 4.68 -15.14
N ILE A 295 -48.69 5.28 -16.33
CA ILE A 295 -47.45 5.56 -17.09
C ILE A 295 -46.84 6.93 -16.81
N ALA A 296 -47.69 7.89 -16.31
CA ALA A 296 -47.18 9.18 -15.85
C ALA A 296 -48.11 9.75 -14.78
N LYS A 297 -47.54 10.38 -13.76
CA LYS A 297 -48.26 11.12 -12.74
C LYS A 297 -47.56 12.45 -12.41
N GLY A 298 -48.32 13.50 -12.15
CA GLY A 298 -47.74 14.80 -11.83
C GLY A 298 -48.64 15.66 -10.98
N MET A 299 -48.04 16.58 -10.25
CA MET A 299 -48.69 17.57 -9.45
C MET A 299 -48.31 18.96 -9.96
N ASP A 300 -49.23 19.93 -9.89
CA ASP A 300 -49.09 21.34 -10.23
C ASP A 300 -48.41 21.54 -11.60
N PHE A 301 -47.18 22.04 -11.66
CA PHE A 301 -46.45 22.29 -12.91
C PHE A 301 -46.27 21.01 -13.77
N ILE A 302 -46.03 19.85 -13.16
CA ILE A 302 -45.90 18.60 -13.90
C ILE A 302 -47.26 18.13 -14.45
N ALA A 303 -48.32 18.33 -13.66
CA ALA A 303 -49.68 18.03 -14.11
C ALA A 303 -50.09 18.88 -15.35
N LEU A 304 -49.66 20.13 -15.39
CA LEU A 304 -49.84 21.00 -16.54
C LEU A 304 -49.10 20.48 -17.77
N GLN A 305 -47.83 20.06 -17.62
CA GLN A 305 -47.04 19.49 -18.70
C GLN A 305 -47.65 18.17 -19.23
N ILE A 306 -48.15 17.32 -18.34
CA ILE A 306 -48.84 16.07 -18.73
C ILE A 306 -50.07 16.44 -19.60
N ARG A 307 -50.89 17.39 -19.22
CA ARG A 307 -52.03 17.83 -19.99
C ARG A 307 -51.65 18.42 -21.36
N GLU A 308 -50.64 19.27 -21.42
CA GLU A 308 -50.16 19.82 -22.69
C GLU A 308 -49.69 18.73 -23.67
N VAL A 309 -48.98 17.69 -23.15
CA VAL A 309 -48.53 16.56 -23.98
C VAL A 309 -49.74 15.70 -24.40
N ALA A 310 -50.72 15.49 -23.53
CA ALA A 310 -51.96 14.77 -23.86
C ALA A 310 -52.75 15.52 -24.95
N GLU A 311 -52.95 16.83 -24.85
CA GLU A 311 -53.64 17.63 -25.87
C GLU A 311 -52.90 17.58 -27.23
N LYS A 312 -51.60 17.73 -27.25
CA LYS A 312 -50.76 17.65 -28.47
C LYS A 312 -50.87 16.32 -29.18
N ASN A 313 -51.00 15.21 -28.41
CA ASN A 313 -51.06 13.86 -28.95
C ASN A 313 -52.50 13.31 -29.04
N GLN A 314 -53.51 14.16 -28.85
CA GLN A 314 -54.95 13.82 -28.95
C GLN A 314 -55.34 12.73 -27.94
N VAL A 315 -54.65 12.63 -26.80
CA VAL A 315 -55.01 11.71 -25.71
C VAL A 315 -56.21 12.32 -24.97
N PRO A 316 -57.32 11.57 -24.78
CA PRO A 316 -58.47 12.06 -24.07
C PRO A 316 -58.15 12.47 -22.63
N ILE A 317 -58.69 13.66 -22.22
CA ILE A 317 -58.51 14.15 -20.86
C ILE A 317 -59.90 14.12 -20.20
N VAL A 318 -59.98 13.43 -19.05
CA VAL A 318 -61.20 13.32 -18.28
C VAL A 318 -61.02 14.00 -16.93
N GLU A 319 -61.95 14.86 -16.58
CA GLU A 319 -61.92 15.59 -15.32
C GLU A 319 -62.65 14.80 -14.23
N GLU A 320 -61.91 14.18 -13.33
CA GLU A 320 -62.42 13.41 -12.18
C GLU A 320 -61.51 13.65 -10.94
N PRO A 321 -61.73 14.78 -10.23
CA PRO A 321 -60.83 15.20 -9.16
C PRO A 321 -60.62 14.17 -8.03
N PRO A 322 -61.63 13.45 -7.55
CA PRO A 322 -61.44 12.41 -6.52
C PRO A 322 -60.58 11.28 -7.00
N LEU A 323 -60.79 10.78 -8.23
CA LEU A 323 -60.07 9.70 -8.82
C LEU A 323 -58.60 10.08 -9.13
N ALA A 324 -58.39 11.26 -9.71
CA ALA A 324 -57.08 11.76 -9.99
C ALA A 324 -56.19 11.87 -8.71
N ARG A 325 -56.79 12.30 -7.60
CA ARG A 325 -56.13 12.38 -6.31
C ARG A 325 -55.79 11.02 -5.75
N ALA A 326 -56.75 10.08 -5.81
CA ALA A 326 -56.55 8.73 -5.31
C ALA A 326 -55.46 7.98 -6.09
N LEU A 327 -55.47 8.08 -7.43
CA LEU A 327 -54.43 7.46 -8.29
C LEU A 327 -53.05 8.10 -8.01
N TYR A 328 -52.96 9.43 -7.88
CA TYR A 328 -51.66 10.09 -7.63
C TYR A 328 -51.00 9.64 -6.33
N HIS A 329 -51.77 9.47 -5.24
CA HIS A 329 -51.23 9.14 -3.94
C HIS A 329 -50.98 7.64 -3.71
N ASN A 330 -51.81 6.79 -4.32
CA ASN A 330 -51.84 5.34 -4.00
C ASN A 330 -51.11 4.47 -5.04
N VAL A 331 -50.78 4.99 -6.24
CA VAL A 331 -50.19 4.17 -7.31
C VAL A 331 -48.92 4.85 -7.80
N ASP A 332 -47.80 4.12 -7.87
CA ASP A 332 -46.57 4.64 -8.45
C ASP A 332 -46.53 4.49 -9.97
N VAL A 333 -45.57 5.20 -10.62
CA VAL A 333 -45.40 5.11 -12.08
C VAL A 333 -44.91 3.71 -12.41
N ASP A 334 -45.43 3.13 -13.49
CA ASP A 334 -45.24 1.78 -13.97
C ASP A 334 -45.93 0.68 -13.10
N GLU A 335 -46.82 1.06 -12.19
CA GLU A 335 -47.62 0.13 -11.38
C GLU A 335 -49.06 0.03 -11.89
N GLU A 336 -49.66 -1.16 -11.68
CA GLU A 336 -51.08 -1.40 -11.93
C GLU A 336 -51.94 -0.70 -10.88
N ILE A 337 -53.11 -0.21 -11.27
CA ILE A 337 -54.06 0.38 -10.31
C ILE A 337 -54.55 -0.67 -9.31
N PRO A 338 -54.82 -0.32 -8.04
CA PRO A 338 -55.38 -1.24 -7.06
C PRO A 338 -56.82 -1.57 -7.31
N GLU A 339 -57.31 -2.71 -6.83
CA GLU A 339 -58.68 -3.24 -7.07
C GLU A 339 -59.77 -2.26 -6.66
N ASP A 340 -59.56 -1.48 -5.60
CA ASP A 340 -60.51 -0.45 -5.11
C ASP A 340 -60.81 0.63 -6.14
N LEU A 341 -59.90 0.86 -7.11
CA LEU A 341 -60.03 1.87 -8.14
C LEU A 341 -60.49 1.31 -9.48
N PHE A 342 -60.57 -0.01 -9.64
CA PHE A 342 -60.94 -0.69 -10.91
C PHE A 342 -62.26 -0.18 -11.47
N LYS A 343 -63.30 -0.13 -10.64
CA LYS A 343 -64.64 0.27 -11.06
C LYS A 343 -64.70 1.72 -11.59
N ALA A 344 -64.05 2.63 -10.90
CA ALA A 344 -63.99 4.05 -11.28
C ALA A 344 -63.18 4.27 -12.58
N VAL A 345 -62.01 3.57 -12.69
CA VAL A 345 -61.17 3.68 -13.90
C VAL A 345 -61.86 3.02 -15.10
N ALA A 346 -62.51 1.86 -14.89
CA ALA A 346 -63.26 1.18 -15.97
C ALA A 346 -64.39 2.06 -16.52
N GLN A 347 -65.11 2.80 -15.68
CA GLN A 347 -66.13 3.76 -16.13
C GLN A 347 -65.53 4.88 -16.99
N VAL A 348 -64.36 5.43 -16.59
CA VAL A 348 -63.66 6.47 -17.38
C VAL A 348 -63.18 5.90 -18.72
N LEU A 349 -62.58 4.70 -18.74
CA LEU A 349 -62.13 4.07 -19.98
C LEU A 349 -63.31 3.74 -20.92
N ALA A 350 -64.42 3.21 -20.39
CA ALA A 350 -65.63 2.93 -21.18
C ALA A 350 -66.19 4.20 -21.79
N TYR A 351 -66.19 5.31 -21.05
CA TYR A 351 -66.58 6.61 -21.57
C TYR A 351 -65.68 7.09 -22.70
N VAL A 352 -64.37 6.99 -22.52
CA VAL A 352 -63.40 7.37 -23.56
C VAL A 352 -63.52 6.50 -24.82
N TYR A 353 -63.72 5.17 -24.68
CA TYR A 353 -63.92 4.31 -25.83
C TYR A 353 -65.26 4.51 -26.55
N SER A 354 -66.25 5.05 -25.86
CA SER A 354 -67.52 5.44 -26.51
C SER A 354 -67.46 6.71 -27.34
N LEU A 355 -66.40 7.53 -27.13
CA LEU A 355 -66.11 8.75 -27.87
C LEU A 355 -65.24 8.54 -29.10
N LYS A 356 -64.55 7.39 -29.19
CA LYS A 356 -63.80 6.95 -30.38
C LYS A 356 -64.68 6.20 -31.36
#